data_4e41fcb23e88b05082f55138d1c517d7
#
_entry.id   4e41fcb23e88b05082f55138d1c517d7
#
_cell.length_a   1.000
_cell.length_b   1.000
_cell.length_c   1.000
_cell.angle_alpha   90.00
_cell.angle_beta   90.00
_cell.angle_gamma   90.00
#
_symmetry.space_group_name_H-M   'P 1'
#
loop_
_entity.id
_entity.type
_entity.pdbx_description
1 polymer ?
#
loop_
_entity_poly.entity_id
_entity_poly.type
_entity_poly.pdbx_seq_one_letter_code
_entity_poly.pdbx_strand_id
1 'polypeptide(L)'
;LEAPPAKTRPADNVVIRVPRLRHCSVHPARTCPRNRSYLRNLQRWCEITSAGVYIWEYGANFKNFIFPWPSVHSIADNIRLYAEMGVRGVMVQGNYVTTGSDLVVLKNYVWRHLMWDPTLKTDPLIREFCDGYYGPAADAMYAYVQAVENSVREPKTIHAGEFARPGYLTQPAREKLRRLRAKTIT
;
A
#
# COMPACT_ATOMS: atom_id res chain seq x y z
N LEU A 1 13.12 15.24 2.71
CA LEU A 1 13.50 15.32 1.28
C LEU A 1 12.34 14.93 0.36
N GLU A 2 11.15 15.52 0.54
CA GLU A 2 10.05 15.27 -0.37
C GLU A 2 10.12 16.15 -1.62
N ALA A 3 10.47 17.42 -1.44
CA ALA A 3 10.56 18.35 -2.55
C ALA A 3 11.94 18.29 -3.24
N PRO A 4 12.00 18.20 -4.55
CA PRO A 4 13.25 18.31 -5.30
C PRO A 4 13.80 19.74 -5.25
N PRO A 5 15.13 19.91 -5.43
CA PRO A 5 15.74 21.23 -5.49
C PRO A 5 15.25 22.03 -6.69
N ALA A 6 15.16 23.35 -6.53
CA ALA A 6 14.67 24.24 -7.57
C ALA A 6 15.71 24.48 -8.70
N LYS A 7 17.01 24.51 -8.36
CA LYS A 7 18.08 24.95 -9.27
C LYS A 7 19.16 23.90 -9.56
N THR A 8 19.30 22.88 -8.73
CA THR A 8 20.35 21.86 -8.88
C THR A 8 19.78 20.56 -9.42
N ARG A 9 20.61 19.76 -10.06
CA ARG A 9 20.28 18.39 -10.49
C ARG A 9 21.20 17.40 -9.76
N PRO A 10 20.73 16.17 -9.46
CA PRO A 10 21.62 15.13 -9.03
C PRO A 10 22.68 14.84 -10.10
N ALA A 11 23.87 14.41 -9.68
CA ALA A 11 24.86 13.90 -10.61
C ALA A 11 24.38 12.60 -11.27
N ASP A 12 24.91 12.27 -12.45
CA ASP A 12 24.42 11.18 -13.29
C ASP A 12 24.54 9.78 -12.64
N ASN A 13 25.40 9.63 -11.64
CA ASN A 13 25.57 8.41 -10.87
C ASN A 13 24.79 8.39 -9.55
N VAL A 14 23.96 9.40 -9.27
CA VAL A 14 23.18 9.50 -8.03
C VAL A 14 21.76 9.03 -8.24
N VAL A 15 21.42 7.91 -7.61
CA VAL A 15 20.05 7.39 -7.54
C VAL A 15 19.28 8.08 -6.41
N ILE A 16 18.09 8.56 -6.71
CA ILE A 16 17.22 9.20 -5.73
C ILE A 16 16.21 8.20 -5.19
N ARG A 17 16.14 8.06 -3.86
CA ARG A 17 15.08 7.29 -3.19
C ARG A 17 14.09 8.24 -2.54
N VAL A 18 12.83 8.18 -2.99
CA VAL A 18 11.74 9.02 -2.48
C VAL A 18 10.86 8.22 -1.51
N PRO A 19 10.87 8.56 -0.21
CA PRO A 19 9.96 7.93 0.75
C PRO A 19 8.56 8.54 0.64
N ARG A 20 7.52 7.72 0.67
CA ARG A 20 6.12 8.16 0.71
C ARG A 20 5.61 8.29 2.16
N LEU A 21 6.35 8.99 3.00
CA LEU A 21 6.07 9.19 4.40
C LEU A 21 5.03 10.31 4.62
N ARG A 22 4.14 10.14 5.60
CA ARG A 22 3.11 11.13 6.01
C ARG A 22 2.06 11.48 4.94
N HIS A 23 1.94 10.66 3.92
CA HIS A 23 0.88 10.75 2.90
C HIS A 23 -0.27 9.79 3.21
N CYS A 24 -1.38 9.92 2.48
CA CYS A 24 -2.47 8.96 2.63
C CYS A 24 -2.08 7.61 2.03
N SER A 25 -1.98 6.57 2.86
CA SER A 25 -1.57 5.22 2.44
C SER A 25 -2.75 4.30 2.10
N VAL A 26 -3.96 4.67 2.52
CA VAL A 26 -5.17 3.85 2.31
C VAL A 26 -5.89 4.15 0.99
N HIS A 27 -5.48 5.20 0.28
CA HIS A 27 -5.98 5.52 -1.06
C HIS A 27 -4.84 5.58 -2.08
N PRO A 28 -5.10 5.23 -3.35
CA PRO A 28 -4.12 5.36 -4.41
C PRO A 28 -3.58 6.78 -4.53
N ALA A 29 -2.29 6.92 -4.82
CA ALA A 29 -1.63 8.21 -4.90
C ALA A 29 -2.26 9.11 -5.96
N ARG A 30 -2.63 8.54 -7.13
CA ARG A 30 -3.17 9.29 -8.26
C ARG A 30 -4.56 9.90 -8.01
N THR A 31 -5.38 9.28 -7.16
CA THR A 31 -6.77 9.70 -6.95
C THR A 31 -6.98 10.47 -5.65
N CYS A 32 -6.09 10.33 -4.67
CA CYS A 32 -6.23 10.96 -3.37
C CYS A 32 -5.76 12.42 -3.37
N PRO A 33 -6.64 13.39 -3.04
CA PRO A 33 -6.25 14.80 -3.01
C PRO A 33 -5.12 15.11 -2.02
N ARG A 34 -4.99 14.33 -0.93
CA ARG A 34 -3.90 14.49 0.05
C ARG A 34 -2.53 14.03 -0.48
N ASN A 35 -2.49 13.33 -1.59
CA ASN A 35 -1.26 12.85 -2.22
C ASN A 35 -0.77 13.74 -3.38
N ARG A 36 -1.48 14.84 -3.70
CA ARG A 36 -1.14 15.71 -4.85
C ARG A 36 0.27 16.30 -4.76
N SER A 37 0.70 16.74 -3.58
CA SER A 37 2.06 17.29 -3.39
C SER A 37 3.12 16.23 -3.62
N TYR A 38 2.90 15.03 -3.10
CA TYR A 38 3.78 13.89 -3.34
C TYR A 38 3.95 13.59 -4.84
N LEU A 39 2.84 13.51 -5.59
CA LEU A 39 2.90 13.23 -7.03
C LEU A 39 3.65 14.30 -7.81
N ARG A 40 3.41 15.57 -7.53
CA ARG A 40 4.17 16.67 -8.18
C ARG A 40 5.67 16.57 -7.89
N ASN A 41 6.01 16.28 -6.65
CA ASN A 41 7.41 16.15 -6.26
C ASN A 41 8.06 14.92 -6.91
N LEU A 42 7.36 13.79 -6.93
CA LEU A 42 7.84 12.58 -7.59
C LEU A 42 8.06 12.78 -9.09
N GLN A 43 7.08 13.38 -9.77
CA GLN A 43 7.21 13.72 -11.20
C GLN A 43 8.47 14.58 -11.44
N ARG A 44 8.65 15.62 -10.63
CA ARG A 44 9.83 16.47 -10.75
C ARG A 44 11.14 15.74 -10.48
N TRP A 45 11.17 14.81 -9.52
CA TRP A 45 12.33 13.95 -9.29
C TRP A 45 12.64 13.06 -10.50
N CYS A 46 11.62 12.47 -11.12
CA CYS A 46 11.81 11.68 -12.36
C CYS A 46 12.37 12.53 -13.51
N GLU A 47 11.95 13.80 -13.63
CA GLU A 47 12.41 14.71 -14.69
C GLU A 47 13.87 15.16 -14.54
N ILE A 48 14.36 15.29 -13.29
CA ILE A 48 15.70 15.87 -13.05
C ILE A 48 16.77 14.83 -12.74
N THR A 49 16.41 13.54 -12.63
CA THR A 49 17.32 12.46 -12.23
C THR A 49 17.61 11.55 -13.41
N SER A 50 18.88 11.48 -13.85
CA SER A 50 19.33 10.60 -14.94
C SER A 50 19.53 9.14 -14.49
N ALA A 51 20.08 8.91 -13.28
CA ALA A 51 20.30 7.57 -12.73
C ALA A 51 19.00 6.85 -12.31
N GLY A 52 17.87 7.56 -12.27
CA GLY A 52 16.56 7.03 -11.95
C GLY A 52 16.11 7.23 -10.51
N VAL A 53 14.84 6.98 -10.30
CA VAL A 53 14.17 7.12 -9.01
C VAL A 53 13.77 5.76 -8.46
N TYR A 54 13.94 5.57 -7.17
CA TYR A 54 13.42 4.44 -6.39
C TYR A 54 12.41 4.95 -5.36
N ILE A 55 11.37 4.16 -5.11
CA ILE A 55 10.34 4.50 -4.12
C ILE A 55 10.54 3.68 -2.84
N TRP A 56 10.29 4.33 -1.71
CA TRP A 56 10.13 3.66 -0.42
C TRP A 56 8.68 3.82 0.03
N GLU A 57 7.89 2.77 -0.18
CA GLU A 57 6.49 2.68 0.26
C GLU A 57 6.40 2.12 1.68
N TYR A 58 5.26 2.39 2.33
CA TYR A 58 4.95 1.94 3.67
C TYR A 58 3.68 1.09 3.69
N GLY A 59 3.86 -0.24 3.80
CA GLY A 59 2.80 -1.23 3.69
C GLY A 59 2.09 -1.58 4.99
N ALA A 60 2.53 -1.06 6.13
CA ALA A 60 2.00 -1.37 7.45
C ALA A 60 1.64 -0.10 8.23
N ASN A 61 0.79 -0.24 9.25
CA ASN A 61 0.56 0.80 10.24
C ASN A 61 1.57 0.67 11.38
N PHE A 62 2.52 1.57 11.49
CA PHE A 62 3.61 1.54 12.48
C PHE A 62 3.18 1.94 13.90
N LYS A 63 1.95 2.40 14.10
CA LYS A 63 1.36 2.56 15.44
C LYS A 63 0.76 1.27 15.98
N ASN A 64 0.31 0.38 15.08
CA ASN A 64 -0.27 -0.90 15.47
C ASN A 64 -0.21 -1.88 14.30
N PHE A 65 0.82 -2.72 14.28
CA PHE A 65 1.06 -3.68 13.20
C PHE A 65 -0.02 -4.76 13.04
N ILE A 66 -0.76 -5.07 14.11
CA ILE A 66 -1.77 -6.15 14.11
C ILE A 66 -3.15 -5.63 13.68
N PHE A 67 -3.37 -4.32 13.76
CA PHE A 67 -4.67 -3.73 13.42
C PHE A 67 -4.89 -3.74 11.90
N PRO A 68 -6.11 -4.12 11.40
CA PRO A 68 -6.40 -4.18 9.97
C PRO A 68 -5.99 -2.91 9.23
N TRP A 69 -5.14 -3.05 8.23
CA TRP A 69 -4.59 -1.92 7.47
C TRP A 69 -4.91 -2.05 5.98
N PRO A 70 -5.90 -1.28 5.46
CA PRO A 70 -6.39 -1.37 4.08
C PRO A 70 -5.42 -0.71 3.10
N SER A 71 -4.36 -1.40 2.76
CA SER A 71 -3.31 -0.88 1.87
C SER A 71 -3.00 -1.78 0.66
N VAL A 72 -3.67 -2.93 0.52
CA VAL A 72 -3.37 -3.88 -0.55
C VAL A 72 -3.59 -3.22 -1.91
N HIS A 73 -4.80 -2.70 -2.14
CA HIS A 73 -5.16 -2.09 -3.43
C HIS A 73 -4.50 -0.74 -3.65
N SER A 74 -4.37 0.10 -2.61
CA SER A 74 -3.74 1.41 -2.78
C SER A 74 -2.27 1.30 -3.19
N ILE A 75 -1.51 0.37 -2.60
CA ILE A 75 -0.11 0.12 -2.99
C ILE A 75 -0.04 -0.59 -4.34
N ALA A 76 -0.96 -1.52 -4.64
CA ALA A 76 -1.05 -2.14 -5.95
C ALA A 76 -1.22 -1.11 -7.08
N ASP A 77 -2.11 -0.14 -6.89
CA ASP A 77 -2.31 0.96 -7.85
C ASP A 77 -1.09 1.89 -7.91
N ASN A 78 -0.43 2.12 -6.77
CA ASN A 78 0.80 2.90 -6.74
C ASN A 78 1.95 2.21 -7.49
N ILE A 79 2.10 0.89 -7.37
CA ILE A 79 3.13 0.13 -8.12
C ILE A 79 2.94 0.32 -9.63
N ARG A 80 1.69 0.24 -10.13
CA ARG A 80 1.37 0.51 -11.54
C ARG A 80 1.72 1.94 -11.94
N LEU A 81 1.31 2.91 -11.11
CA LEU A 81 1.64 4.32 -11.33
C LEU A 81 3.15 4.55 -11.42
N TYR A 82 3.93 3.92 -10.54
CA TYR A 82 5.38 4.05 -10.54
C TYR A 82 6.01 3.44 -11.80
N ALA A 83 5.50 2.32 -12.27
CA ALA A 83 5.93 1.73 -13.55
C ALA A 83 5.63 2.66 -14.73
N GLU A 84 4.44 3.26 -14.79
CA GLU A 84 4.05 4.24 -15.81
C GLU A 84 4.94 5.50 -15.78
N MET A 85 5.39 5.92 -14.59
CA MET A 85 6.29 7.07 -14.40
C MET A 85 7.77 6.75 -14.68
N GLY A 86 8.13 5.52 -15.01
CA GLY A 86 9.51 5.11 -15.25
C GLY A 86 10.36 4.98 -13.98
N VAL A 87 9.73 4.81 -12.81
CA VAL A 87 10.44 4.51 -11.56
C VAL A 87 11.16 3.18 -11.70
N ARG A 88 12.44 3.11 -11.32
CA ARG A 88 13.29 1.93 -11.53
C ARG A 88 13.09 0.83 -10.49
N GLY A 89 12.58 1.15 -9.32
CA GLY A 89 12.35 0.14 -8.30
C GLY A 89 11.50 0.65 -7.12
N VAL A 90 10.83 -0.29 -6.48
CA VAL A 90 9.98 -0.03 -5.33
C VAL A 90 10.40 -0.95 -4.19
N MET A 91 10.55 -0.39 -3.00
CA MET A 91 10.66 -1.14 -1.75
C MET A 91 9.43 -0.84 -0.91
N VAL A 92 8.71 -1.88 -0.50
CA VAL A 92 7.58 -1.75 0.41
C VAL A 92 7.99 -2.20 1.80
N GLN A 93 8.07 -1.26 2.74
CA GLN A 93 8.40 -1.57 4.13
C GLN A 93 7.18 -2.14 4.84
N GLY A 94 7.30 -3.36 5.36
CA GLY A 94 6.35 -4.00 6.26
C GLY A 94 6.63 -3.70 7.74
N ASN A 95 6.27 -4.65 8.61
CA ASN A 95 6.63 -4.63 10.03
C ASN A 95 8.15 -4.83 10.22
N TYR A 96 8.72 -4.22 11.25
CA TYR A 96 10.17 -4.32 11.55
C TYR A 96 10.50 -4.70 13.00
N VAL A 97 9.54 -4.55 13.93
CA VAL A 97 9.75 -4.86 15.36
C VAL A 97 8.86 -6.01 15.85
N THR A 98 8.12 -6.66 14.97
CA THR A 98 7.22 -7.76 15.29
C THR A 98 7.44 -8.94 14.35
N THR A 99 7.16 -10.16 14.82
CA THR A 99 7.24 -11.37 14.00
C THR A 99 6.14 -11.48 12.94
N GLY A 100 5.05 -10.68 13.09
CA GLY A 100 3.93 -10.63 12.16
C GLY A 100 3.23 -9.30 12.17
N SER A 101 2.40 -9.07 11.15
CA SER A 101 1.51 -7.92 11.05
C SER A 101 0.24 -8.30 10.27
N ASP A 102 -0.72 -7.37 10.20
CA ASP A 102 -1.97 -7.58 9.50
C ASP A 102 -1.75 -8.01 8.04
N LEU A 103 -2.14 -9.24 7.73
CA LEU A 103 -2.11 -9.85 6.39
C LEU A 103 -0.73 -9.75 5.69
N VAL A 104 0.38 -9.72 6.46
CA VAL A 104 1.72 -9.44 5.89
C VAL A 104 2.11 -10.41 4.78
N VAL A 105 1.78 -11.69 4.89
CA VAL A 105 2.14 -12.71 3.89
C VAL A 105 1.35 -12.48 2.61
N LEU A 106 0.04 -12.23 2.71
CA LEU A 106 -0.82 -11.89 1.57
C LEU A 106 -0.34 -10.61 0.89
N LYS A 107 -0.08 -9.55 1.66
CA LYS A 107 0.41 -8.27 1.14
C LYS A 107 1.71 -8.44 0.36
N ASN A 108 2.67 -9.15 0.94
CA ASN A 108 3.95 -9.45 0.28
C ASN A 108 3.76 -10.28 -1.00
N TYR A 109 2.84 -11.25 -0.99
CA TYR A 109 2.51 -12.04 -2.18
C TYR A 109 2.00 -11.15 -3.31
N VAL A 110 0.96 -10.36 -3.06
CA VAL A 110 0.33 -9.50 -4.07
C VAL A 110 1.30 -8.45 -4.61
N TRP A 111 1.97 -7.71 -3.71
CA TRP A 111 2.85 -6.61 -4.14
C TRP A 111 4.08 -7.11 -4.88
N ARG A 112 4.66 -8.24 -4.49
CA ARG A 112 5.82 -8.83 -5.17
C ARG A 112 5.47 -9.23 -6.60
N HIS A 113 4.31 -9.85 -6.83
CA HIS A 113 3.85 -10.17 -8.17
C HIS A 113 3.65 -8.93 -9.04
N LEU A 114 3.06 -7.87 -8.47
CA LEU A 114 2.86 -6.61 -9.16
C LEU A 114 4.15 -5.82 -9.40
N MET A 115 5.15 -5.93 -8.53
CA MET A 115 6.47 -5.35 -8.78
C MET A 115 7.22 -6.07 -9.91
N TRP A 116 6.94 -7.36 -10.13
CA TRP A 116 7.47 -8.12 -11.26
C TRP A 116 6.69 -7.85 -12.55
N ASP A 117 5.36 -7.92 -12.48
CA ASP A 117 4.44 -7.66 -13.59
C ASP A 117 3.27 -6.76 -13.14
N PRO A 118 3.36 -5.45 -13.39
CA PRO A 118 2.32 -4.50 -12.98
C PRO A 118 1.01 -4.63 -13.78
N THR A 119 0.96 -5.45 -14.84
CA THR A 119 -0.26 -5.69 -15.63
C THR A 119 -1.23 -6.65 -14.94
N LEU A 120 -0.75 -7.45 -13.99
CA LEU A 120 -1.57 -8.39 -13.24
C LEU A 120 -2.70 -7.68 -12.47
N LYS A 121 -3.81 -8.37 -12.27
CA LYS A 121 -4.98 -7.84 -11.53
C LYS A 121 -4.87 -8.18 -10.05
N THR A 122 -5.16 -7.21 -9.18
CA THR A 122 -5.00 -7.34 -7.73
C THR A 122 -5.94 -8.38 -7.12
N ASP A 123 -7.24 -8.35 -7.45
CA ASP A 123 -8.23 -9.27 -6.86
C ASP A 123 -8.00 -10.75 -7.23
N PRO A 124 -7.64 -11.11 -8.47
CA PRO A 124 -7.21 -12.46 -8.78
C PRO A 124 -6.03 -12.95 -7.96
N LEU A 125 -5.00 -12.11 -7.73
CA LEU A 125 -3.86 -12.46 -6.89
C LEU A 125 -4.26 -12.66 -5.41
N ILE A 126 -5.17 -11.82 -4.89
CA ILE A 126 -5.72 -12.00 -3.54
C ILE A 126 -6.47 -13.33 -3.46
N ARG A 127 -7.29 -13.65 -4.46
CA ARG A 127 -8.07 -14.89 -4.51
C ARG A 127 -7.15 -16.11 -4.56
N GLU A 128 -6.20 -16.12 -5.47
CA GLU A 128 -5.21 -17.19 -5.62
C GLU A 128 -4.44 -17.45 -4.31
N PHE A 129 -4.00 -16.37 -3.65
CA PHE A 129 -3.34 -16.50 -2.35
C PHE A 129 -4.28 -17.12 -1.30
N CYS A 130 -5.53 -16.66 -1.24
CA CYS A 130 -6.49 -17.18 -0.26
C CYS A 130 -6.75 -18.67 -0.49
N ASP A 131 -6.92 -19.10 -1.73
CA ASP A 131 -7.16 -20.51 -2.08
C ASP A 131 -5.98 -21.40 -1.71
N GLY A 132 -4.76 -20.98 -2.01
CA GLY A 132 -3.55 -21.75 -1.73
C GLY A 132 -3.12 -21.75 -0.27
N TYR A 133 -3.33 -20.63 0.45
CA TYR A 133 -2.78 -20.46 1.80
C TYR A 133 -3.77 -20.80 2.92
N TYR A 134 -5.07 -20.48 2.74
CA TYR A 134 -6.08 -20.66 3.79
C TYR A 134 -6.96 -21.90 3.60
N GLY A 135 -6.88 -22.59 2.47
CA GLY A 135 -7.61 -23.83 2.21
C GLY A 135 -9.12 -23.68 2.48
N PRO A 136 -9.72 -24.48 3.39
CA PRO A 136 -11.16 -24.41 3.69
C PRO A 136 -11.65 -23.04 4.15
N ALA A 137 -10.78 -22.19 4.72
CA ALA A 137 -11.11 -20.84 5.15
C ALA A 137 -10.96 -19.79 4.03
N ALA A 138 -10.60 -20.16 2.81
CA ALA A 138 -10.28 -19.24 1.70
C ALA A 138 -11.38 -18.23 1.42
N ASP A 139 -12.65 -18.67 1.32
CA ASP A 139 -13.79 -17.78 1.04
C ASP A 139 -14.00 -16.75 2.17
N ALA A 140 -13.91 -17.19 3.41
CA ALA A 140 -14.08 -16.32 4.55
C ALA A 140 -12.93 -15.29 4.65
N MET A 141 -11.70 -15.72 4.36
CA MET A 141 -10.53 -14.84 4.35
C MET A 141 -10.56 -13.86 3.18
N TYR A 142 -10.95 -14.29 1.99
CA TYR A 142 -11.14 -13.39 0.86
C TYR A 142 -12.20 -12.32 1.17
N ALA A 143 -13.36 -12.72 1.73
CA ALA A 143 -14.40 -11.78 2.16
C ALA A 143 -13.91 -10.81 3.25
N TYR A 144 -13.06 -11.30 4.18
CA TYR A 144 -12.42 -10.45 5.19
C TYR A 144 -11.51 -9.40 4.56
N VAL A 145 -10.62 -9.79 3.64
CA VAL A 145 -9.72 -8.86 2.92
C VAL A 145 -10.52 -7.80 2.18
N GLN A 146 -11.55 -8.21 1.41
CA GLN A 146 -12.42 -7.27 0.71
C GLN A 146 -13.14 -6.31 1.66
N ALA A 147 -13.58 -6.79 2.82
CA ALA A 147 -14.22 -5.94 3.81
C ALA A 147 -13.26 -4.91 4.44
N VAL A 148 -11.99 -5.28 4.68
CA VAL A 148 -10.93 -4.38 5.15
C VAL A 148 -10.69 -3.28 4.11
N GLU A 149 -10.44 -3.66 2.86
CA GLU A 149 -10.14 -2.72 1.77
C GLU A 149 -11.33 -1.78 1.48
N ASN A 150 -12.55 -2.31 1.45
CA ASN A 150 -13.76 -1.51 1.21
C ASN A 150 -14.11 -0.56 2.36
N SER A 151 -13.60 -0.80 3.57
CA SER A 151 -13.85 0.07 4.73
C SER A 151 -13.39 1.52 4.56
N VAL A 152 -12.47 1.77 3.62
CA VAL A 152 -11.92 3.10 3.32
C VAL A 152 -12.23 3.57 1.90
N ARG A 153 -12.68 2.67 1.00
CA ARG A 153 -13.01 3.04 -0.39
C ARG A 153 -14.26 3.89 -0.49
N GLU A 154 -15.30 3.53 0.26
CA GLU A 154 -16.61 4.20 0.19
C GLU A 154 -16.66 5.52 0.94
N PRO A 155 -16.17 5.66 2.18
CA PRO A 155 -15.97 7.00 2.71
C PRO A 155 -14.63 7.54 2.21
N LYS A 156 -14.59 8.12 1.01
CA LYS A 156 -13.42 8.86 0.48
C LYS A 156 -12.88 9.96 1.43
N THR A 157 -13.53 10.15 2.55
CA THR A 157 -13.19 11.08 3.62
C THR A 157 -12.24 10.52 4.66
N ILE A 158 -12.08 9.18 4.74
CA ILE A 158 -11.16 8.54 5.70
C ILE A 158 -9.76 8.52 5.09
N HIS A 159 -8.90 9.40 5.58
CA HIS A 159 -7.50 9.44 5.18
C HIS A 159 -6.61 8.98 6.33
N ALA A 160 -5.71 8.04 6.06
CA ALA A 160 -4.78 7.52 7.05
C ALA A 160 -3.39 7.35 6.45
N GLY A 161 -2.38 7.80 7.16
CA GLY A 161 -0.97 7.54 6.87
C GLY A 161 -0.44 6.41 7.77
N GLU A 162 0.78 6.00 7.55
CA GLU A 162 1.46 4.86 8.19
C GLU A 162 1.57 4.93 9.73
N PHE A 163 1.28 6.07 10.34
CA PHE A 163 1.21 6.27 11.80
C PHE A 163 -0.22 6.53 12.30
N ALA A 164 -1.23 6.06 11.58
CA ALA A 164 -2.61 6.29 11.96
C ALA A 164 -3.01 5.59 13.26
N ARG A 165 -3.84 6.27 14.05
CA ARG A 165 -4.48 5.64 15.22
C ARG A 165 -5.65 4.76 14.76
N PRO A 166 -6.06 3.71 15.52
CA PRO A 166 -7.11 2.76 15.12
C PRO A 166 -8.49 3.36 14.79
N GLY A 167 -8.72 4.64 15.07
CA GLY A 167 -9.99 5.33 14.80
C GLY A 167 -10.39 5.50 13.33
N TYR A 168 -9.53 5.15 12.36
CA TYR A 168 -9.88 5.23 10.95
C TYR A 168 -10.91 4.18 10.49
N LEU A 169 -11.07 3.06 11.20
CA LEU A 169 -12.17 2.13 10.96
C LEU A 169 -13.41 2.54 11.76
N THR A 170 -14.53 2.72 11.07
CA THR A 170 -15.81 3.02 11.69
C THR A 170 -16.30 1.85 12.54
N GLN A 171 -17.20 2.11 13.50
CA GLN A 171 -17.78 1.07 14.36
C GLN A 171 -18.47 -0.05 13.55
N PRO A 172 -19.32 0.24 12.55
CA PRO A 172 -19.91 -0.81 11.70
C PRO A 172 -18.86 -1.64 10.95
N ALA A 173 -17.79 -1.02 10.46
CA ALA A 173 -16.71 -1.74 9.81
C ALA A 173 -16.02 -2.72 10.76
N ARG A 174 -15.72 -2.29 11.99
CA ARG A 174 -15.11 -3.15 13.03
C ARG A 174 -15.99 -4.35 13.38
N GLU A 175 -17.30 -4.15 13.54
CA GLU A 175 -18.25 -5.23 13.82
C GLU A 175 -18.34 -6.25 12.68
N LYS A 176 -18.40 -5.77 11.42
CA LYS A 176 -18.37 -6.63 10.25
C LYS A 176 -17.09 -7.47 10.21
N LEU A 177 -15.93 -6.87 10.45
CA LEU A 177 -14.64 -7.56 10.46
C LEU A 177 -14.56 -8.61 11.58
N ARG A 178 -15.09 -8.34 12.78
CA ARG A 178 -15.16 -9.32 13.89
C ARG A 178 -15.99 -10.54 13.50
N ARG A 179 -17.16 -10.34 12.87
CA ARG A 179 -18.03 -11.44 12.42
C ARG A 179 -17.37 -12.30 11.34
N LEU A 180 -16.66 -11.68 10.40
CA LEU A 180 -15.93 -12.41 9.35
C LEU A 180 -14.78 -13.22 9.94
N ARG A 181 -14.00 -12.62 10.85
CA ARG A 181 -12.90 -13.32 11.53
C ARG A 181 -13.39 -14.52 12.33
N ALA A 182 -14.53 -14.45 13.00
CA ALA A 182 -15.08 -15.59 13.72
C ALA A 182 -15.34 -16.81 12.80
N LYS A 183 -15.71 -16.59 11.55
CA LYS A 183 -15.94 -17.66 10.56
C LYS A 183 -14.65 -18.30 10.02
N THR A 184 -13.49 -17.73 10.27
CA THR A 184 -12.20 -18.32 9.84
C THR A 184 -11.59 -19.26 10.85
N ILE A 185 -12.17 -19.34 12.07
CA ILE A 185 -11.64 -20.12 13.22
C ILE A 185 -12.47 -21.42 13.40
N THR A 186 -13.65 -21.49 12.83
CA THR A 186 -14.52 -22.70 12.84
C THR A 186 -14.26 -23.55 11.60
#